data_1adc1923bba7e71a6b86701aaf721a10
#
_entry.id   1adc1923bba7e71a6b86701aaf721a10
#
_cell.length_a   1.000
_cell.length_b   1.000
_cell.length_c   1.000
_cell.angle_alpha   90.00
_cell.angle_beta   90.00
_cell.angle_gamma   90.00
#
_symmetry.space_group_name_H-M   'P 1'
#
loop_
_entity.id
_entity.type
_entity.pdbx_description
1 polymer ?
#
loop_
_entity_poly.entity_id
_entity_poly.type
_entity_poly.pdbx_seq_one_letter_code
_entity_poly.pdbx_strand_id
1 'polypeptide(L)'
;METFYHGTSVLFKKFDIAHALEGDGKAKFGFGTYVTEKYTTAAHYAYNKKRPENKDYYVYTVEIPDITDDNHLSYTKPVHPSIIERTEKALGEKIPDEVKALSKEFRKYVGNRLTGKTGTTKQLIDKADIEAEKAASEFFRQIGLEYYVWPQGAWSKPSGPKNRAVLNVDKIRIVRIDKVELDKKFQLIEGSQKEIPLESF
;
A
#
# COMPACT_ATOMS: atom_id res chain seq x y z
N MET A 1 10.75 11.97 -7.81
CA MET A 1 9.35 11.46 -7.88
C MET A 1 9.33 10.27 -8.82
N GLU A 2 8.67 9.19 -8.42
CA GLU A 2 8.53 7.96 -9.21
C GLU A 2 7.10 7.81 -9.72
N THR A 3 6.93 7.29 -10.94
CA THR A 3 5.62 7.07 -11.56
C THR A 3 5.07 5.70 -11.19
N PHE A 4 3.83 5.66 -10.72
CA PHE A 4 3.07 4.47 -10.37
C PHE A 4 1.64 4.56 -10.90
N TYR A 5 0.91 3.45 -10.76
CA TYR A 5 -0.46 3.33 -11.23
C TYR A 5 -1.39 2.82 -10.13
N HIS A 6 -2.61 3.38 -10.09
CA HIS A 6 -3.69 2.93 -9.20
C HIS A 6 -4.95 2.64 -9.99
N GLY A 7 -5.49 1.45 -9.83
CA GLY A 7 -6.73 1.03 -10.49
C GLY A 7 -7.93 1.13 -9.55
N THR A 8 -9.04 1.68 -10.04
CA THR A 8 -10.27 1.86 -9.26
C THR A 8 -11.51 1.87 -10.14
N SER A 9 -12.66 1.56 -9.56
CA SER A 9 -13.97 1.72 -10.21
C SER A 9 -14.67 3.04 -9.84
N VAL A 10 -13.96 3.96 -9.18
CA VAL A 10 -14.49 5.26 -8.73
C VAL A 10 -13.63 6.38 -9.26
N LEU A 11 -14.26 7.40 -9.81
CA LEU A 11 -13.58 8.63 -10.23
C LEU A 11 -13.54 9.62 -9.07
N PHE A 12 -12.33 10.14 -8.74
CA PHE A 12 -12.12 11.09 -7.66
C PHE A 12 -10.99 12.09 -7.99
N LYS A 13 -11.01 13.26 -7.32
CA LYS A 13 -10.01 14.33 -7.52
C LYS A 13 -8.75 14.19 -6.66
N LYS A 14 -8.86 13.57 -5.51
CA LYS A 14 -7.80 13.45 -4.52
C LYS A 14 -7.88 12.10 -3.84
N PHE A 15 -6.74 11.52 -3.56
CA PHE A 15 -6.67 10.32 -2.71
C PHE A 15 -7.04 10.66 -1.27
N ASP A 16 -7.84 9.79 -0.66
CA ASP A 16 -8.20 9.85 0.75
C ASP A 16 -7.96 8.49 1.40
N ILE A 17 -7.18 8.47 2.46
CA ILE A 17 -6.83 7.26 3.19
C ILE A 17 -8.05 6.56 3.80
N ALA A 18 -9.14 7.29 4.06
CA ALA A 18 -10.38 6.71 4.56
C ALA A 18 -10.96 5.66 3.61
N HIS A 19 -10.72 5.79 2.30
CA HIS A 19 -11.20 4.90 1.26
C HIS A 19 -10.25 3.72 0.94
N ALA A 20 -9.09 3.61 1.61
CA ALA A 20 -8.06 2.61 1.29
C ALA A 20 -8.53 1.14 1.36
N LEU A 21 -9.66 0.84 2.01
CA LEU A 21 -10.22 -0.51 2.14
C LEU A 21 -11.53 -0.73 1.39
N GLU A 22 -12.00 0.24 0.63
CA GLU A 22 -13.26 0.11 -0.14
C GLU A 22 -13.12 -0.80 -1.36
N GLY A 23 -11.90 -0.98 -1.87
CA GLY A 23 -11.57 -1.95 -2.90
C GLY A 23 -11.51 -3.40 -2.39
N ASP A 24 -11.06 -4.32 -3.24
CA ASP A 24 -10.86 -5.74 -2.92
C ASP A 24 -9.75 -5.99 -1.86
N GLY A 25 -9.00 -4.98 -1.51
CA GLY A 25 -7.83 -5.05 -0.64
C GLY A 25 -8.18 -5.46 0.80
N LYS A 26 -7.45 -6.48 1.29
CA LYS A 26 -7.58 -6.99 2.67
C LYS A 26 -6.45 -6.50 3.58
N ALA A 27 -5.87 -5.33 3.36
CA ALA A 27 -4.69 -4.82 4.07
C ALA A 27 -3.57 -5.88 4.31
N LYS A 28 -3.49 -6.90 3.43
CA LYS A 28 -2.52 -8.00 3.56
C LYS A 28 -1.08 -7.51 3.65
N PHE A 29 -0.79 -6.44 2.97
CA PHE A 29 0.54 -5.82 2.92
C PHE A 29 0.63 -4.53 3.75
N GLY A 30 -0.33 -4.30 4.64
CA GLY A 30 -0.46 -3.11 5.47
C GLY A 30 -1.58 -2.18 4.99
N PHE A 31 -1.98 -1.26 5.85
CA PHE A 31 -2.98 -0.25 5.53
C PHE A 31 -2.33 0.92 4.78
N GLY A 32 -2.93 1.33 3.66
CA GLY A 32 -2.43 2.41 2.79
C GLY A 32 -3.06 2.36 1.41
N THR A 33 -2.79 3.37 0.59
CA THR A 33 -3.22 3.39 -0.82
C THR A 33 -2.28 2.54 -1.66
N TYR A 34 -2.81 1.52 -2.30
CA TYR A 34 -2.01 0.59 -3.10
C TYR A 34 -1.76 1.12 -4.50
N VAL A 35 -0.49 1.15 -4.89
CA VAL A 35 -0.03 1.51 -6.23
C VAL A 35 0.94 0.45 -6.76
N THR A 36 1.06 0.36 -8.08
CA THR A 36 1.90 -0.65 -8.76
C THR A 36 2.72 -0.01 -9.88
N GLU A 37 3.90 -0.58 -10.19
CA GLU A 37 4.73 -0.16 -11.31
C GLU A 37 4.14 -0.54 -12.69
N LYS A 38 3.13 -1.42 -12.73
CA LYS A 38 2.52 -1.88 -13.99
C LYS A 38 1.13 -1.33 -14.22
N TYR A 39 0.95 -0.62 -15.32
CA TYR A 39 -0.35 -0.11 -15.78
C TYR A 39 -1.41 -1.23 -15.90
N THR A 40 -1.05 -2.35 -16.55
CA THR A 40 -1.97 -3.49 -16.73
C THR A 40 -2.38 -4.14 -15.41
N THR A 41 -1.50 -4.13 -14.41
CA THR A 41 -1.83 -4.61 -13.06
C THR A 41 -2.82 -3.66 -12.39
N ALA A 42 -2.63 -2.35 -12.49
CA ALA A 42 -3.59 -1.38 -11.98
C ALA A 42 -4.94 -1.54 -12.66
N ALA A 43 -4.98 -1.67 -13.99
CA ALA A 43 -6.21 -1.91 -14.75
C ALA A 43 -6.96 -3.16 -14.26
N HIS A 44 -6.26 -4.26 -14.03
CA HIS A 44 -6.87 -5.48 -13.46
C HIS A 44 -7.52 -5.23 -12.08
N TYR A 45 -6.87 -4.44 -11.22
CA TYR A 45 -7.40 -4.10 -9.90
C TYR A 45 -8.48 -2.99 -9.93
N ALA A 46 -8.75 -2.37 -11.08
CA ALA A 46 -9.87 -1.44 -11.22
C ALA A 46 -11.22 -2.15 -11.08
N TYR A 47 -11.31 -3.45 -11.40
CA TYR A 47 -12.48 -4.25 -11.10
C TYR A 47 -12.62 -4.45 -9.58
N ASN A 48 -13.77 -4.08 -9.05
CA ASN A 48 -14.08 -4.25 -7.62
C ASN A 48 -15.15 -5.32 -7.43
N LYS A 49 -14.78 -6.45 -6.82
CA LYS A 49 -15.71 -7.57 -6.55
C LYS A 49 -16.83 -7.21 -5.58
N LYS A 50 -16.65 -6.18 -4.76
CA LYS A 50 -17.69 -5.70 -3.84
C LYS A 50 -18.74 -4.83 -4.55
N ARG A 51 -18.45 -4.36 -5.76
CA ARG A 51 -19.32 -3.52 -6.59
C ARG A 51 -19.33 -4.03 -8.03
N PRO A 52 -19.76 -5.29 -8.27
CA PRO A 52 -19.68 -5.94 -9.59
C PRO A 52 -20.57 -5.29 -10.64
N GLU A 53 -21.59 -4.53 -10.22
CA GLU A 53 -22.47 -3.75 -11.06
C GLU A 53 -21.78 -2.54 -11.69
N ASN A 54 -20.74 -2.01 -11.04
CA ASN A 54 -19.97 -0.89 -11.58
C ASN A 54 -19.09 -1.37 -12.74
N LYS A 55 -19.32 -0.82 -13.93
CA LYS A 55 -18.59 -1.11 -15.17
C LYS A 55 -17.66 0.02 -15.59
N ASP A 56 -17.56 1.06 -14.79
CA ASP A 56 -16.58 2.13 -14.99
C ASP A 56 -15.26 1.75 -14.32
N TYR A 57 -14.18 1.73 -15.11
CA TYR A 57 -12.86 1.39 -14.66
C TYR A 57 -11.89 2.52 -15.00
N TYR A 58 -11.07 2.88 -14.03
CA TYR A 58 -10.12 3.99 -14.15
C TYR A 58 -8.73 3.53 -13.74
N VAL A 59 -7.73 4.02 -14.46
CA VAL A 59 -6.33 3.90 -14.07
C VAL A 59 -5.77 5.30 -13.87
N TYR A 60 -5.35 5.57 -12.68
CA TYR A 60 -4.66 6.80 -12.29
C TYR A 60 -3.16 6.59 -12.48
N THR A 61 -2.53 7.45 -13.28
CA THR A 61 -1.09 7.62 -13.28
C THR A 61 -0.75 8.63 -12.20
N VAL A 62 0.09 8.23 -11.26
CA VAL A 62 0.45 9.04 -10.11
C VAL A 62 1.95 9.18 -9.98
N GLU A 63 2.39 10.30 -9.44
CA GLU A 63 3.75 10.49 -8.97
C GLU A 63 3.77 10.50 -7.46
N ILE A 64 4.73 9.76 -6.90
CA ILE A 64 4.96 9.62 -5.47
C ILE A 64 6.43 9.92 -5.16
N PRO A 65 6.80 10.32 -3.92
CA PRO A 65 8.19 10.55 -3.52
C PRO A 65 9.10 9.37 -3.82
N ASP A 66 10.37 9.66 -4.03
CA ASP A 66 11.37 8.62 -4.26
C ASP A 66 11.55 7.74 -3.02
N ILE A 67 11.83 6.47 -3.27
CA ILE A 67 12.15 5.53 -2.20
C ILE A 67 13.58 5.75 -1.70
N THR A 68 13.77 5.69 -0.39
CA THR A 68 15.09 5.68 0.27
C THR A 68 15.21 4.46 1.16
N ASP A 69 16.41 4.12 1.62
CA ASP A 69 16.63 2.93 2.45
C ASP A 69 15.89 2.99 3.79
N ASP A 70 15.56 4.20 4.26
CA ASP A 70 15.01 4.44 5.59
C ASP A 70 13.58 5.03 5.59
N ASN A 71 12.90 5.12 4.43
CA ASN A 71 11.53 5.61 4.35
C ASN A 71 10.49 4.52 4.05
N HIS A 72 10.88 3.22 4.10
CA HIS A 72 9.96 2.14 3.78
C HIS A 72 10.23 0.85 4.56
N LEU A 73 9.20 0.02 4.68
CA LEU A 73 9.30 -1.37 5.13
C LEU A 73 9.15 -2.30 3.92
N SER A 74 10.21 -3.07 3.62
CA SER A 74 10.17 -4.08 2.56
C SER A 74 9.71 -5.42 3.11
N TYR A 75 8.57 -5.93 2.68
CA TYR A 75 7.83 -7.06 3.25
C TYR A 75 8.68 -8.29 3.59
N THR A 76 9.68 -8.59 2.76
CA THR A 76 10.53 -9.79 2.87
C THR A 76 11.95 -9.50 3.36
N LYS A 77 12.26 -8.26 3.73
CA LYS A 77 13.61 -7.86 4.16
C LYS A 77 13.64 -7.51 5.64
N PRO A 78 14.84 -7.54 6.26
CA PRO A 78 15.06 -6.97 7.59
C PRO A 78 14.70 -5.47 7.60
N VAL A 79 14.36 -4.99 8.78
CA VAL A 79 14.07 -3.57 9.01
C VAL A 79 15.38 -2.78 9.03
N HIS A 80 15.39 -1.63 8.37
CA HIS A 80 16.56 -0.75 8.39
C HIS A 80 16.86 -0.24 9.82
N PRO A 81 18.13 -0.19 10.27
CA PRO A 81 18.46 0.20 11.64
C PRO A 81 17.90 1.56 12.08
N SER A 82 17.89 2.56 11.20
CA SER A 82 17.35 3.88 11.53
C SER A 82 15.81 3.86 11.76
N ILE A 83 15.10 2.94 11.10
CA ILE A 83 13.65 2.76 11.33
C ILE A 83 13.44 2.13 12.71
N ILE A 84 14.25 1.13 13.07
CA ILE A 84 14.21 0.49 14.39
C ILE A 84 14.44 1.55 15.47
N GLU A 85 15.49 2.35 15.34
CA GLU A 85 15.82 3.41 16.31
C GLU A 85 14.67 4.42 16.48
N ARG A 86 14.13 4.92 15.37
CA ARG A 86 12.97 5.85 15.40
C ARG A 86 11.75 5.22 16.07
N THR A 87 11.50 3.93 15.76
CA THR A 87 10.36 3.19 16.32
C THR A 87 10.54 2.99 17.82
N GLU A 88 11.70 2.49 18.27
CA GLU A 88 12.00 2.27 19.69
C GLU A 88 11.92 3.58 20.49
N LYS A 89 12.47 4.66 19.93
CA LYS A 89 12.37 6.01 20.53
C LYS A 89 10.93 6.48 20.68
N ALA A 90 10.11 6.31 19.65
CA ALA A 90 8.73 6.77 19.66
C ALA A 90 7.81 5.91 20.55
N LEU A 91 8.07 4.59 20.64
CA LEU A 91 7.34 3.69 21.52
C LEU A 91 7.82 3.77 23.00
N GLY A 92 9.03 4.26 23.24
CA GLY A 92 9.65 4.24 24.58
C GLY A 92 10.05 2.85 25.08
N GLU A 93 10.13 1.86 24.18
CA GLU A 93 10.50 0.47 24.51
C GLU A 93 11.42 -0.14 23.44
N LYS A 94 12.19 -1.16 23.87
CA LYS A 94 12.99 -1.96 22.95
C LYS A 94 12.16 -3.00 22.23
N ILE A 95 12.41 -3.16 20.94
CA ILE A 95 11.74 -4.18 20.13
C ILE A 95 12.57 -5.47 20.16
N PRO A 96 11.96 -6.64 20.34
CA PRO A 96 12.66 -7.92 20.31
C PRO A 96 13.42 -8.14 18.97
N ASP A 97 14.61 -8.70 19.03
CA ASP A 97 15.46 -8.86 17.84
C ASP A 97 14.87 -9.79 16.79
N GLU A 98 14.14 -10.82 17.22
CA GLU A 98 13.42 -11.71 16.31
C GLU A 98 12.40 -10.99 15.42
N VAL A 99 11.84 -9.87 15.89
CA VAL A 99 10.85 -9.08 15.14
C VAL A 99 11.51 -8.22 14.05
N LYS A 100 12.77 -7.88 14.22
CA LYS A 100 13.52 -6.99 13.32
C LYS A 100 13.94 -7.66 12.00
N ALA A 101 13.93 -9.01 11.98
CA ALA A 101 14.40 -9.81 10.85
C ALA A 101 13.46 -9.72 9.62
N LEU A 102 12.16 -9.47 9.83
CA LEU A 102 11.18 -9.39 8.77
C LEU A 102 10.25 -8.18 8.95
N SER A 103 10.27 -7.27 8.00
CA SER A 103 9.46 -6.04 8.06
C SER A 103 7.96 -6.28 8.22
N LYS A 104 7.41 -7.39 7.68
CA LYS A 104 5.99 -7.76 7.88
C LYS A 104 5.66 -8.08 9.35
N GLU A 105 6.61 -8.72 10.06
CA GLU A 105 6.45 -9.09 11.46
C GLU A 105 6.61 -7.86 12.35
N PHE A 106 7.60 -7.03 12.02
CA PHE A 106 7.81 -5.74 12.67
C PHE A 106 6.57 -4.86 12.62
N ARG A 107 5.95 -4.72 11.45
CA ARG A 107 4.71 -3.95 11.30
C ARG A 107 3.58 -4.48 12.17
N LYS A 108 3.35 -5.79 12.15
CA LYS A 108 2.29 -6.43 12.96
C LYS A 108 2.54 -6.27 14.45
N TYR A 109 3.78 -6.48 14.89
CA TYR A 109 4.18 -6.29 16.28
C TYR A 109 3.85 -4.87 16.75
N VAL A 110 4.33 -3.86 16.02
CA VAL A 110 4.09 -2.46 16.35
C VAL A 110 2.59 -2.14 16.40
N GLY A 111 1.83 -2.56 15.40
CA GLY A 111 0.38 -2.32 15.37
C GLY A 111 -0.36 -2.97 16.54
N ASN A 112 -0.02 -4.22 16.86
CA ASN A 112 -0.62 -4.92 18.00
C ASN A 112 -0.25 -4.26 19.34
N ARG A 113 1.00 -3.78 19.50
CA ARG A 113 1.41 -3.04 20.68
C ARG A 113 0.64 -1.73 20.83
N LEU A 114 0.52 -0.96 19.74
CA LEU A 114 -0.22 0.32 19.73
C LEU A 114 -1.71 0.18 20.06
N THR A 115 -2.30 -0.97 19.71
CA THR A 115 -3.72 -1.27 20.06
C THR A 115 -3.88 -1.97 21.41
N GLY A 116 -2.84 -1.98 22.26
CA GLY A 116 -2.88 -2.50 23.61
C GLY A 116 -2.91 -4.03 23.71
N LYS A 117 -2.63 -4.75 22.61
CA LYS A 117 -2.54 -6.21 22.66
C LYS A 117 -1.31 -6.65 23.43
N THR A 118 -1.51 -7.67 24.27
CA THR A 118 -0.46 -8.30 25.08
C THR A 118 -0.32 -9.76 24.66
N GLY A 119 0.84 -10.35 24.95
CA GLY A 119 1.12 -11.74 24.65
C GLY A 119 2.59 -11.97 24.36
N THR A 120 2.92 -13.19 23.95
CA THR A 120 4.27 -13.52 23.46
C THR A 120 4.55 -12.82 22.14
N THR A 121 5.83 -12.61 21.83
CA THR A 121 6.27 -12.05 20.53
C THR A 121 5.62 -12.81 19.36
N LYS A 122 5.60 -14.15 19.43
CA LYS A 122 4.99 -15.00 18.40
C LYS A 122 3.51 -14.67 18.16
N GLN A 123 2.74 -14.44 19.23
CA GLN A 123 1.32 -14.06 19.11
C GLN A 123 1.16 -12.67 18.50
N LEU A 124 2.03 -11.73 18.86
CA LEU A 124 1.98 -10.35 18.34
C LEU A 124 2.41 -10.21 16.87
N ILE A 125 3.18 -11.16 16.33
CA ILE A 125 3.60 -11.16 14.91
C ILE A 125 2.75 -12.05 14.01
N ASP A 126 1.97 -12.96 14.56
CA ASP A 126 1.16 -13.93 13.78
C ASP A 126 0.06 -13.20 13.00
N LYS A 127 -0.76 -12.43 13.68
CA LYS A 127 -1.91 -11.75 13.09
C LYS A 127 -2.06 -10.33 13.63
N ALA A 128 -2.30 -9.39 12.73
CA ALA A 128 -2.81 -8.06 13.04
C ALA A 128 -4.21 -7.92 12.44
N ASP A 129 -5.16 -7.39 13.19
CA ASP A 129 -6.46 -7.00 12.66
C ASP A 129 -6.36 -5.64 11.96
N ILE A 130 -7.47 -5.16 11.43
CA ILE A 130 -7.48 -3.92 10.66
C ILE A 130 -7.17 -2.69 11.53
N GLU A 131 -7.52 -2.69 12.79
CA GLU A 131 -7.22 -1.60 13.72
C GLU A 131 -5.72 -1.53 14.00
N ALA A 132 -5.08 -2.67 14.23
CA ALA A 132 -3.63 -2.76 14.39
C ALA A 132 -2.89 -2.33 13.11
N GLU A 133 -3.37 -2.73 11.93
CA GLU A 133 -2.76 -2.30 10.65
C GLU A 133 -2.90 -0.79 10.42
N LYS A 134 -4.04 -0.19 10.77
CA LYS A 134 -4.25 1.26 10.72
C LYS A 134 -3.35 2.00 11.72
N ALA A 135 -3.29 1.53 12.96
CA ALA A 135 -2.45 2.11 13.99
C ALA A 135 -0.96 2.06 13.60
N ALA A 136 -0.50 0.92 13.06
CA ALA A 136 0.86 0.78 12.56
C ALA A 136 1.17 1.78 11.44
N SER A 137 0.26 1.92 10.46
CA SER A 137 0.48 2.80 9.31
C SER A 137 0.52 4.27 9.71
N GLU A 138 -0.37 4.70 10.59
CA GLU A 138 -0.36 6.07 11.11
C GLU A 138 0.90 6.34 11.91
N PHE A 139 1.30 5.44 12.79
CA PHE A 139 2.53 5.55 13.57
C PHE A 139 3.77 5.66 12.66
N PHE A 140 3.90 4.74 11.69
CA PHE A 140 5.04 4.75 10.78
C PHE A 140 5.08 6.02 9.92
N ARG A 141 3.92 6.51 9.47
CA ARG A 141 3.82 7.81 8.79
C ARG A 141 4.36 8.96 9.65
N GLN A 142 4.01 8.98 10.95
CA GLN A 142 4.45 10.01 11.89
C GLN A 142 5.98 9.99 12.12
N ILE A 143 6.60 8.82 12.10
CA ILE A 143 8.07 8.70 12.21
C ILE A 143 8.80 8.75 10.86
N GLY A 144 8.12 9.15 9.79
CA GLY A 144 8.70 9.48 8.49
C GLY A 144 8.79 8.33 7.49
N LEU A 145 8.04 7.23 7.67
CA LEU A 145 7.90 6.22 6.63
C LEU A 145 6.84 6.64 5.61
N GLU A 146 7.13 6.34 4.34
CA GLU A 146 6.25 6.65 3.21
C GLU A 146 5.56 5.39 2.67
N TYR A 147 6.18 4.19 2.82
CA TYR A 147 5.73 3.01 2.09
C TYR A 147 5.85 1.71 2.86
N TYR A 148 4.91 0.80 2.57
CA TYR A 148 5.18 -0.64 2.59
C TYR A 148 5.42 -1.11 1.16
N VAL A 149 6.43 -1.96 0.94
CA VAL A 149 6.87 -2.40 -0.39
C VAL A 149 6.85 -3.93 -0.47
N TRP A 150 6.29 -4.46 -1.57
CA TRP A 150 6.37 -5.89 -1.88
C TRP A 150 6.48 -6.13 -3.38
N PRO A 151 7.20 -7.18 -3.83
CA PRO A 151 7.26 -7.52 -5.24
C PRO A 151 5.92 -8.09 -5.73
N GLN A 152 5.55 -7.82 -6.97
CA GLN A 152 4.44 -8.50 -7.62
C GLN A 152 4.78 -9.99 -7.73
N GLY A 153 3.87 -10.86 -7.29
CA GLY A 153 4.19 -12.28 -7.17
C GLY A 153 5.20 -12.56 -6.04
N ALA A 154 5.01 -11.94 -4.90
CA ALA A 154 5.91 -11.84 -3.74
C ALA A 154 6.63 -13.13 -3.34
N TRP A 155 6.09 -14.28 -3.70
CA TRP A 155 6.62 -15.59 -3.32
C TRP A 155 7.46 -16.24 -4.42
N SER A 156 7.30 -15.85 -5.69
CA SER A 156 7.91 -16.53 -6.82
C SER A 156 8.91 -15.67 -7.61
N LYS A 157 8.83 -14.36 -7.53
CA LYS A 157 9.68 -13.43 -8.30
C LYS A 157 10.08 -12.19 -7.48
N PRO A 158 11.07 -12.30 -6.59
CA PRO A 158 11.54 -11.17 -5.77
C PRO A 158 12.02 -9.95 -6.58
N SER A 159 12.46 -10.18 -7.83
CA SER A 159 12.92 -9.16 -8.79
C SER A 159 11.81 -8.61 -9.69
N GLY A 160 10.58 -9.05 -9.51
CA GLY A 160 9.44 -8.57 -10.29
C GLY A 160 9.07 -7.11 -9.98
N PRO A 161 8.14 -6.53 -10.78
CA PRO A 161 7.60 -5.21 -10.51
C PRO A 161 7.14 -5.06 -9.07
N LYS A 162 7.33 -3.88 -8.52
CA LYS A 162 7.03 -3.62 -7.12
C LYS A 162 5.66 -2.98 -6.97
N ASN A 163 5.01 -3.32 -5.87
CA ASN A 163 3.82 -2.67 -5.39
C ASN A 163 4.16 -1.91 -4.12
N ARG A 164 3.44 -0.83 -3.87
CA ARG A 164 3.59 -0.04 -2.65
C ARG A 164 2.22 0.24 -2.02
N ALA A 165 2.15 0.21 -0.71
CA ALA A 165 1.10 0.87 0.05
C ALA A 165 1.65 2.23 0.49
N VAL A 166 1.09 3.30 -0.05
CA VAL A 166 1.47 4.68 0.28
C VAL A 166 0.79 5.05 1.59
N LEU A 167 1.57 5.44 2.59
CA LEU A 167 1.08 5.78 3.94
C LEU A 167 0.62 7.23 4.01
N ASN A 168 1.29 8.13 3.28
CA ASN A 168 0.95 9.54 3.21
C ASN A 168 0.33 9.89 1.86
N VAL A 169 -0.98 9.79 1.78
CA VAL A 169 -1.73 10.02 0.52
C VAL A 169 -1.67 11.48 0.05
N ASP A 170 -1.40 12.44 0.93
CA ASP A 170 -1.25 13.86 0.56
C ASP A 170 -0.05 14.12 -0.34
N LYS A 171 0.90 13.19 -0.38
CA LYS A 171 2.08 13.24 -1.26
C LYS A 171 1.86 12.59 -2.62
N ILE A 172 0.69 12.01 -2.88
CA ILE A 172 0.34 11.43 -4.17
C ILE A 172 -0.10 12.57 -5.10
N ARG A 173 0.61 12.76 -6.21
CA ARG A 173 0.23 13.69 -7.26
C ARG A 173 -0.42 12.92 -8.41
N ILE A 174 -1.68 13.22 -8.72
CA ILE A 174 -2.36 12.67 -9.91
C ILE A 174 -1.80 13.40 -11.13
N VAL A 175 -1.29 12.64 -12.10
CA VAL A 175 -0.72 13.16 -13.35
C VAL A 175 -1.67 12.97 -14.52
N ARG A 176 -2.38 11.82 -14.52
CA ARG A 176 -3.28 11.45 -15.60
C ARG A 176 -4.33 10.47 -15.08
N ILE A 177 -5.50 10.49 -15.66
CA ILE A 177 -6.55 9.52 -15.42
C ILE A 177 -7.01 8.98 -16.77
N ASP A 178 -7.03 7.66 -16.92
CA ASP A 178 -7.61 6.99 -18.06
C ASP A 178 -8.84 6.21 -17.65
N LYS A 179 -9.95 6.40 -18.37
CA LYS A 179 -11.05 5.43 -18.40
C LYS A 179 -10.62 4.28 -19.28
N VAL A 180 -10.78 3.04 -18.81
CA VAL A 180 -10.35 1.83 -19.52
C VAL A 180 -11.46 0.80 -19.62
N GLU A 181 -11.35 -0.11 -20.58
CA GLU A 181 -12.24 -1.27 -20.71
C GLU A 181 -11.49 -2.54 -20.32
N LEU A 182 -12.21 -3.45 -19.66
CA LEU A 182 -11.69 -4.75 -19.25
C LEU A 182 -12.45 -5.88 -19.96
N ASP A 183 -11.74 -6.93 -20.29
CA ASP A 183 -12.33 -8.15 -20.85
C ASP A 183 -13.07 -8.98 -19.77
N LYS A 184 -13.62 -10.14 -20.18
CA LYS A 184 -14.32 -11.07 -19.28
C LYS A 184 -13.44 -11.66 -18.16
N LYS A 185 -12.11 -11.56 -18.29
CA LYS A 185 -11.12 -11.99 -17.29
C LYS A 185 -10.55 -10.81 -16.50
N PHE A 186 -11.17 -9.63 -16.64
CA PHE A 186 -10.73 -8.37 -16.04
C PHE A 186 -9.30 -7.96 -16.44
N GLN A 187 -8.90 -8.29 -17.67
CA GLN A 187 -7.66 -7.82 -18.25
C GLN A 187 -7.94 -6.58 -19.11
N LEU A 188 -6.98 -5.66 -19.14
CA LEU A 188 -7.05 -4.46 -19.96
C LEU A 188 -7.25 -4.83 -21.43
N ILE A 189 -8.27 -4.25 -22.06
CA ILE A 189 -8.43 -4.29 -23.52
C ILE A 189 -7.48 -3.24 -24.09
N GLU A 190 -6.49 -3.68 -24.87
CA GLU A 190 -5.48 -2.81 -25.45
C GLU A 190 -6.12 -1.77 -26.39
N GLY A 191 -5.68 -0.51 -26.27
CA GLY A 191 -6.23 0.61 -27.04
C GLY A 191 -7.56 1.18 -26.53
N SER A 192 -8.10 0.64 -25.42
CA SER A 192 -9.35 1.14 -24.82
C SER A 192 -9.17 2.42 -23.98
N GLN A 193 -7.94 2.82 -23.71
CA GLN A 193 -7.62 3.94 -22.83
C GLN A 193 -8.15 5.25 -23.40
N LYS A 194 -8.97 5.95 -22.61
CA LYS A 194 -9.50 7.28 -22.91
C LYS A 194 -9.14 8.22 -21.78
N GLU A 195 -8.30 9.18 -22.06
CA GLU A 195 -7.90 10.17 -21.06
C GLU A 195 -9.09 11.01 -20.61
N ILE A 196 -9.18 11.23 -19.30
CA ILE A 196 -10.12 12.14 -18.67
C ILE A 196 -9.36 13.40 -18.30
N PRO A 197 -9.73 14.58 -18.87
CA PRO A 197 -9.08 15.84 -18.51
C PRO A 197 -9.22 16.12 -17.02
N LEU A 198 -8.11 16.42 -16.34
CA LEU A 198 -8.11 16.70 -14.89
C LEU A 198 -8.94 17.94 -14.52
N GLU A 199 -9.18 18.81 -15.49
CA GLU A 199 -9.98 20.04 -15.36
C GLU A 199 -11.50 19.77 -15.43
N SER A 200 -11.90 18.55 -15.84
CA SER A 200 -13.32 18.23 -16.11
C SER A 200 -14.13 17.82 -14.88
N PHE A 201 -13.55 17.87 -13.66
CA PHE A 201 -14.25 17.54 -12.41
C PHE A 201 -13.65 18.20 -11.16
#